data_fb16501860f93bb988fa7b2c1af0b141
#
_entry.id   fb16501860f93bb988fa7b2c1af0b141
#
_cell.length_a   1.000
_cell.length_b   1.000
_cell.length_c   1.000
_cell.angle_alpha   90.00
_cell.angle_beta   90.00
_cell.angle_gamma   90.00
#
_symmetry.space_group_name_H-M   'P 1'
#
loop_
_entity.id
_entity.type
_entity.pdbx_description
1 polymer ?
#
loop_
_entity_poly.entity_id
_entity_poly.type
_entity_poly.pdbx_seq_one_letter_code
_entity_poly.pdbx_strand_id
1 'polypeptide(L)'
;MFIEERQIAIEKVLREQGKVRTRELSEMFQVTEDCIRKDLKTLENAGKLKRTYGGAILSQDYPLERDVIDRRNYHVDRKMVIAAKAMTLIKEREAIFLDISTTNIELAKLLAKSKMQLTVVSNMIDILQLLAQNPKITAIGTGGIMYPTVNGFLGSA
;
A
#
# COMPACT_ATOMS: atom_id res chain seq x y z
N MET A 1 9.30 16.06 22.87
CA MET A 1 9.32 15.24 21.64
C MET A 1 10.52 15.66 20.79
N PHE A 2 11.37 14.71 20.42
CA PHE A 2 12.52 14.97 19.56
C PHE A 2 12.06 15.31 18.12
N ILE A 3 12.92 16.02 17.37
CA ILE A 3 12.59 16.50 16.02
C ILE A 3 12.23 15.32 15.09
N GLU A 4 13.03 14.27 15.13
CA GLU A 4 12.84 13.07 14.29
C GLU A 4 11.53 12.35 14.60
N GLU A 5 11.20 12.18 15.88
CA GLU A 5 9.93 11.57 16.30
C GLU A 5 8.73 12.39 15.82
N ARG A 6 8.85 13.73 15.88
CA ARG A 6 7.79 14.62 15.42
C ARG A 6 7.63 14.56 13.91
N GLN A 7 8.71 14.50 13.16
CA GLN A 7 8.67 14.36 11.70
C GLN A 7 8.02 13.03 11.29
N ILE A 8 8.35 11.92 11.95
CA ILE A 8 7.69 10.62 11.73
C ILE A 8 6.19 10.71 12.03
N ALA A 9 5.81 11.37 13.13
CA ALA A 9 4.40 11.55 13.49
C ALA A 9 3.66 12.44 12.48
N ILE A 10 4.29 13.52 11.98
CA ILE A 10 3.74 14.36 10.90
C ILE A 10 3.50 13.53 9.63
N GLU A 11 4.48 12.72 9.23
CA GLU A 11 4.31 11.83 8.06
C GLU A 11 3.13 10.87 8.24
N LYS A 12 2.97 10.32 9.44
CA LYS A 12 1.86 9.42 9.74
C LYS A 12 0.51 10.13 9.59
N VAL A 13 0.34 11.30 10.21
CA VAL A 13 -0.88 12.10 10.10
C VAL A 13 -1.17 12.48 8.65
N LEU A 14 -0.14 12.91 7.91
CA LEU A 14 -0.26 13.26 6.50
C LEU A 14 -0.68 12.07 5.64
N ARG A 15 -0.18 10.88 5.92
CA ARG A 15 -0.59 9.63 5.25
C ARG A 15 -2.04 9.26 5.51
N GLU A 16 -2.52 9.48 6.73
CA GLU A 16 -3.90 9.15 7.13
C GLU A 16 -4.91 10.12 6.54
N GLN A 17 -4.57 11.43 6.51
CA GLN A 17 -5.50 12.50 6.16
C GLN A 17 -5.31 13.05 4.74
N GLY A 18 -4.18 12.73 4.07
CA GLY A 18 -3.82 13.24 2.75
C GLY A 18 -3.33 14.70 2.74
N LYS A 19 -3.69 15.47 3.75
CA LYS A 19 -3.28 16.88 3.95
C LYS A 19 -3.18 17.20 5.44
N VAL A 20 -2.33 18.17 5.78
CA VAL A 20 -2.18 18.67 7.15
C VAL A 20 -2.08 20.19 7.15
N ARG A 21 -2.54 20.83 8.24
CA ARG A 21 -2.39 22.26 8.46
C ARG A 21 -1.33 22.53 9.52
N THR A 22 -0.50 23.54 9.29
CA THR A 22 0.57 23.95 10.21
C THR A 22 0.03 24.22 11.62
N ARG A 23 -1.10 24.93 11.71
CA ARG A 23 -1.73 25.26 12.98
C ARG A 23 -2.21 24.02 13.73
N GLU A 24 -2.89 23.09 13.07
CA GLU A 24 -3.39 21.84 13.69
C GLU A 24 -2.23 20.98 14.20
N LEU A 25 -1.13 20.90 13.44
CA LEU A 25 0.09 20.19 13.88
C LEU A 25 0.77 20.90 15.06
N SER A 26 0.80 22.24 15.09
CA SER A 26 1.39 22.99 16.20
C SER A 26 0.64 22.77 17.51
N GLU A 27 -0.68 22.75 17.44
CA GLU A 27 -1.56 22.44 18.60
C GLU A 27 -1.39 20.96 19.03
N MET A 28 -1.39 20.01 18.09
CA MET A 28 -1.24 18.58 18.33
C MET A 28 0.09 18.24 19.03
N PHE A 29 1.19 18.82 18.57
CA PHE A 29 2.52 18.54 19.09
C PHE A 29 3.00 19.52 20.15
N GLN A 30 2.20 20.52 20.50
CA GLN A 30 2.51 21.57 21.49
C GLN A 30 3.84 22.29 21.20
N VAL A 31 4.05 22.65 19.93
CA VAL A 31 5.19 23.41 19.45
C VAL A 31 4.71 24.62 18.64
N THR A 32 5.61 25.59 18.41
CA THR A 32 5.27 26.77 17.59
C THR A 32 5.02 26.39 16.12
N GLU A 33 4.19 27.16 15.42
CA GLU A 33 4.02 26.97 13.96
C GLU A 33 5.34 27.06 13.19
N ASP A 34 6.30 27.87 13.67
CA ASP A 34 7.62 27.98 13.03
C ASP A 34 8.43 26.67 13.16
N CYS A 35 8.31 25.95 14.26
CA CYS A 35 8.88 24.61 14.39
C CYS A 35 8.28 23.68 13.34
N ILE A 36 6.95 23.67 13.21
CA ILE A 36 6.26 22.85 12.22
C ILE A 36 6.66 23.24 10.79
N ARG A 37 6.77 24.54 10.48
CA ARG A 37 7.23 25.00 9.15
C ARG A 37 8.63 24.51 8.81
N LYS A 38 9.54 24.44 9.80
CA LYS A 38 10.89 23.89 9.62
C LYS A 38 10.84 22.38 9.37
N ASP A 39 10.03 21.65 10.15
CA ASP A 39 9.84 20.21 9.95
C ASP A 39 9.26 19.90 8.57
N LEU A 40 8.20 20.61 8.16
CA LEU A 40 7.60 20.46 6.83
C LEU A 40 8.59 20.79 5.71
N LYS A 41 9.48 21.79 5.90
CA LYS A 41 10.53 22.11 4.94
C LYS A 41 11.57 20.97 4.83
N THR A 42 11.95 20.38 5.95
CA THR A 42 12.87 19.24 5.96
C THR A 42 12.26 18.03 5.25
N LEU A 43 10.99 17.73 5.52
CA LEU A 43 10.26 16.64 4.88
C LEU A 43 10.02 16.86 3.38
N GLU A 44 9.79 18.12 2.97
CA GLU A 44 9.69 18.50 1.56
C GLU A 44 11.03 18.31 0.83
N ASN A 45 12.15 18.75 1.43
CA ASN A 45 13.49 18.54 0.87
C ASN A 45 13.84 17.04 0.75
N ALA A 46 13.29 16.21 1.63
CA ALA A 46 13.41 14.76 1.56
C ALA A 46 12.40 14.10 0.58
N GLY A 47 11.62 14.89 -0.17
CA GLY A 47 10.65 14.40 -1.15
C GLY A 47 9.39 13.75 -0.55
N LYS A 48 9.19 13.85 0.76
CA LYS A 48 8.13 13.13 1.46
C LYS A 48 6.76 13.80 1.41
N LEU A 49 6.72 15.10 1.13
CA LEU A 49 5.50 15.89 1.03
C LEU A 49 5.72 17.10 0.12
N LYS A 50 4.63 17.78 -0.24
CA LYS A 50 4.65 19.08 -0.92
C LYS A 50 3.99 20.10 0.00
N ARG A 51 4.70 21.20 0.31
CA ARG A 51 4.17 22.29 1.12
C ARG A 51 3.13 23.09 0.33
N THR A 52 2.12 23.54 1.03
CA THR A 52 1.08 24.45 0.54
C THR A 52 0.98 25.66 1.44
N TYR A 53 0.19 26.66 1.05
CA TYR A 53 -0.10 27.78 1.93
C TYR A 53 -0.81 27.29 3.20
N GLY A 54 -0.11 27.42 4.34
CA GLY A 54 -0.62 27.04 5.66
C GLY A 54 -0.53 25.55 6.03
N GLY A 55 0.18 24.71 5.25
CA GLY A 55 0.31 23.28 5.58
C GLY A 55 1.11 22.48 4.57
N ALA A 56 0.74 21.22 4.41
CA ALA A 56 1.33 20.31 3.44
C ALA A 56 0.31 19.28 2.93
N ILE A 57 0.58 18.76 1.74
CA ILE A 57 -0.12 17.63 1.12
C ILE A 57 0.89 16.52 0.80
N LEU A 58 0.41 15.30 0.65
CA LEU A 58 1.23 14.24 0.09
C LEU A 58 1.76 14.69 -1.29
N SER A 59 3.07 14.55 -1.51
CA SER A 59 3.62 14.76 -2.84
C SER A 59 2.99 13.78 -3.81
N GLN A 60 2.54 14.24 -4.99
CA GLN A 60 2.10 13.33 -6.06
C GLN A 60 3.27 12.51 -6.62
N ASP A 61 4.49 13.05 -6.50
CA ASP A 61 5.74 12.38 -6.83
C ASP A 61 6.31 11.58 -5.64
N TYR A 62 5.60 11.60 -4.49
CA TYR A 62 5.95 10.67 -3.42
C TYR A 62 5.76 9.28 -4.00
N PRO A 63 6.84 8.46 -4.09
CA PRO A 63 6.71 7.17 -4.71
C PRO A 63 5.54 6.46 -4.06
N LEU A 64 4.63 5.94 -4.86
CA LEU A 64 3.58 5.00 -4.45
C LEU A 64 4.20 3.70 -3.89
N GLU A 65 5.49 3.70 -3.73
CA GLU A 65 6.35 2.81 -2.97
C GLU A 65 6.13 2.97 -1.44
N ARG A 66 4.87 3.03 -1.03
CA ARG A 66 4.58 2.45 0.28
C ARG A 66 5.00 1.01 0.14
N ASP A 67 6.09 0.69 0.81
CA ASP A 67 6.57 -0.67 0.90
C ASP A 67 5.33 -1.57 1.02
N VAL A 68 5.25 -2.62 0.22
CA VAL A 68 4.14 -3.59 0.30
C VAL A 68 3.94 -4.00 1.75
N ILE A 69 5.01 -4.06 2.54
CA ILE A 69 5.02 -4.35 3.97
C ILE A 69 4.14 -3.35 4.75
N ASP A 70 4.31 -2.04 4.55
CA ASP A 70 3.50 -1.01 5.22
C ASP A 70 2.03 -1.09 4.84
N ARG A 71 1.76 -1.34 3.55
CA ARG A 71 0.39 -1.47 3.05
C ARG A 71 -0.31 -2.75 3.50
N ARG A 72 0.43 -3.82 3.83
CA ARG A 72 -0.17 -5.09 4.30
C ARG A 72 -1.02 -4.91 5.55
N ASN A 73 -0.51 -4.16 6.52
CA ASN A 73 -1.13 -3.99 7.83
C ASN A 73 -2.14 -2.84 7.90
N TYR A 74 -2.30 -2.08 6.79
CA TYR A 74 -3.20 -0.93 6.77
C TYR A 74 -4.58 -1.31 6.25
N HIS A 75 -5.63 -0.98 7.02
CA HIS A 75 -7.04 -1.25 6.69
C HIS A 75 -7.34 -2.71 6.31
N VAL A 76 -6.79 -3.67 7.04
CA VAL A 76 -6.96 -5.11 6.76
C VAL A 76 -8.43 -5.50 6.72
N ASP A 77 -9.24 -5.02 7.67
CA ASP A 77 -10.68 -5.31 7.74
C ASP A 77 -11.41 -4.93 6.44
N ARG A 78 -11.13 -3.74 5.90
CA ARG A 78 -11.74 -3.28 4.65
C ARG A 78 -11.29 -4.12 3.45
N LYS A 79 -10.01 -4.51 3.40
CA LYS A 79 -9.48 -5.39 2.35
C LYS A 79 -10.13 -6.77 2.40
N MET A 80 -10.34 -7.33 3.59
CA MET A 80 -11.03 -8.60 3.77
C MET A 80 -12.48 -8.54 3.27
N VAL A 81 -13.20 -7.46 3.55
CA VAL A 81 -14.57 -7.26 3.02
C VAL A 81 -14.57 -7.21 1.49
N ILE A 82 -13.63 -6.46 0.90
CA ILE A 82 -13.49 -6.37 -0.57
C ILE A 82 -13.15 -7.74 -1.14
N ALA A 83 -12.19 -8.45 -0.56
CA ALA A 83 -11.79 -9.78 -0.99
C ALA A 83 -12.93 -10.79 -0.90
N ALA A 84 -13.70 -10.77 0.19
CA ALA A 84 -14.88 -11.63 0.36
C ALA A 84 -15.95 -11.34 -0.71
N LYS A 85 -16.18 -10.07 -1.02
CA LYS A 85 -17.09 -9.69 -2.09
C LYS A 85 -16.59 -10.13 -3.46
N ALA A 86 -15.32 -9.93 -3.76
CA ALA A 86 -14.70 -10.38 -5.02
C ALA A 86 -14.83 -11.91 -5.19
N MET A 87 -14.62 -12.66 -4.10
CA MET A 87 -14.77 -14.12 -4.11
C MET A 87 -16.17 -14.58 -4.56
N THR A 88 -17.23 -13.82 -4.27
CA THR A 88 -18.59 -14.15 -4.72
C THR A 88 -18.83 -13.94 -6.21
N LEU A 89 -17.94 -13.24 -6.90
CA LEU A 89 -18.05 -12.95 -8.33
C LEU A 89 -17.28 -13.94 -9.19
N ILE A 90 -16.32 -14.67 -8.59
CA ILE A 90 -15.46 -15.62 -9.30
C ILE A 90 -16.22 -16.95 -9.48
N LYS A 91 -16.15 -17.49 -10.69
CA LYS A 91 -16.80 -18.75 -11.06
C LYS A 91 -15.78 -19.86 -11.26
N GLU A 92 -16.24 -21.08 -11.13
CA GLU A 92 -15.45 -22.27 -11.39
C GLU A 92 -14.86 -22.28 -12.80
N ARG A 93 -13.58 -22.65 -12.92
CA ARG A 93 -12.81 -22.74 -14.17
C ARG A 93 -12.56 -21.41 -14.89
N GLU A 94 -12.73 -20.29 -14.21
CA GLU A 94 -12.33 -18.99 -14.78
C GLU A 94 -10.82 -18.79 -14.74
N ALA A 95 -10.35 -17.93 -15.64
CA ALA A 95 -9.02 -17.34 -15.59
C ALA A 95 -9.14 -15.90 -15.10
N ILE A 96 -8.42 -15.57 -14.03
CA ILE A 96 -8.41 -14.23 -13.43
C ILE A 96 -7.00 -13.67 -13.37
N PHE A 97 -6.89 -12.34 -13.45
CA PHE A 97 -5.64 -11.63 -13.23
C PHE A 97 -5.69 -10.89 -11.89
N LEU A 98 -4.69 -11.11 -11.05
CA LEU A 98 -4.51 -10.40 -9.78
C LEU A 98 -3.23 -9.57 -9.86
N ASP A 99 -3.40 -8.27 -10.00
CA ASP A 99 -2.28 -7.31 -10.04
C ASP A 99 -1.69 -7.07 -8.64
N ILE A 100 -0.54 -6.40 -8.60
CA ILE A 100 0.18 -6.03 -7.37
C ILE A 100 -0.73 -5.20 -6.45
N SER A 101 -1.26 -5.84 -5.43
CA SER A 101 -2.13 -5.21 -4.44
C SER A 101 -2.19 -6.00 -3.15
N THR A 102 -2.09 -5.29 -2.02
CA THR A 102 -2.30 -5.93 -0.70
C THR A 102 -3.77 -6.33 -0.47
N THR A 103 -4.72 -5.79 -1.20
CA THR A 103 -6.11 -6.26 -1.22
C THR A 103 -6.21 -7.59 -1.96
N ASN A 104 -5.49 -7.75 -3.06
CA ASN A 104 -5.44 -9.01 -3.80
C ASN A 104 -4.73 -10.12 -3.02
N ILE A 105 -3.82 -9.79 -2.09
CA ILE A 105 -3.27 -10.78 -1.15
C ILE A 105 -4.39 -11.37 -0.28
N GLU A 106 -5.33 -10.57 0.22
CA GLU A 106 -6.45 -11.08 1.02
C GLU A 106 -7.36 -11.98 0.18
N LEU A 107 -7.62 -11.63 -1.08
CA LEU A 107 -8.34 -12.51 -2.01
C LEU A 107 -7.57 -13.81 -2.28
N ALA A 108 -6.27 -13.74 -2.49
CA ALA A 108 -5.43 -14.92 -2.71
C ALA A 108 -5.45 -15.88 -1.50
N LYS A 109 -5.50 -15.35 -0.26
CA LYS A 109 -5.68 -16.18 0.96
C LYS A 109 -7.01 -16.94 0.96
N LEU A 110 -8.10 -16.34 0.47
CA LEU A 110 -9.39 -17.01 0.34
C LEU A 110 -9.36 -18.08 -0.76
N LEU A 111 -8.79 -17.74 -1.92
CA LEU A 111 -8.64 -18.65 -3.04
C LEU A 111 -7.75 -19.85 -2.68
N ALA A 112 -6.66 -19.64 -1.97
CA ALA A 112 -5.77 -20.71 -1.52
C ALA A 112 -6.48 -21.78 -0.65
N LYS A 113 -7.55 -21.39 0.05
CA LYS A 113 -8.37 -22.29 0.88
C LYS A 113 -9.62 -22.83 0.16
N SER A 114 -9.90 -22.34 -1.05
CA SER A 114 -11.10 -22.71 -1.81
C SER A 114 -10.96 -24.10 -2.43
N LYS A 115 -12.08 -24.68 -2.82
CA LYS A 115 -12.11 -25.93 -3.59
C LYS A 115 -12.24 -25.69 -5.09
N MET A 116 -12.25 -24.44 -5.52
CA MET A 116 -12.45 -24.04 -6.91
C MET A 116 -11.25 -24.41 -7.78
N GLN A 117 -11.52 -24.86 -8.99
CA GLN A 117 -10.51 -24.99 -10.03
C GLN A 117 -10.41 -23.66 -10.79
N LEU A 118 -9.25 -23.01 -10.75
CA LEU A 118 -9.05 -21.69 -11.35
C LEU A 118 -7.66 -21.60 -12.01
N THR A 119 -7.57 -20.72 -12.99
CA THR A 119 -6.28 -20.21 -13.47
C THR A 119 -6.10 -18.80 -12.95
N VAL A 120 -5.05 -18.56 -12.18
CA VAL A 120 -4.76 -17.22 -11.64
C VAL A 120 -3.42 -16.75 -12.19
N VAL A 121 -3.46 -15.65 -12.93
CA VAL A 121 -2.26 -14.97 -13.41
C VAL A 121 -1.93 -13.83 -12.44
N SER A 122 -0.68 -13.66 -12.06
CA SER A 122 -0.27 -12.55 -11.22
C SER A 122 1.17 -12.12 -11.51
N ASN A 123 1.42 -10.84 -11.33
CA ASN A 123 2.75 -10.24 -11.33
C ASN A 123 3.30 -10.04 -9.90
N MET A 124 2.62 -10.54 -8.85
CA MET A 124 3.02 -10.40 -7.45
C MET A 124 3.46 -11.74 -6.86
N ILE A 125 4.69 -11.81 -6.34
CA ILE A 125 5.28 -13.06 -5.82
C ILE A 125 4.49 -13.58 -4.62
N ASP A 126 4.04 -12.73 -3.72
CA ASP A 126 3.23 -13.13 -2.55
C ASP A 126 1.96 -13.88 -2.94
N ILE A 127 1.27 -13.40 -3.98
CA ILE A 127 0.06 -14.04 -4.49
C ILE A 127 0.38 -15.42 -5.07
N LEU A 128 1.44 -15.52 -5.88
CA LEU A 128 1.85 -16.78 -6.48
C LEU A 128 2.25 -17.81 -5.42
N GLN A 129 2.98 -17.40 -4.38
CA GLN A 129 3.38 -18.28 -3.28
C GLN A 129 2.17 -18.81 -2.48
N LEU A 130 1.17 -17.95 -2.22
CA LEU A 130 -0.06 -18.37 -1.55
C LEU A 130 -0.84 -19.38 -2.37
N LEU A 131 -1.00 -19.12 -3.67
CA LEU A 131 -1.79 -19.96 -4.57
C LEU A 131 -1.12 -21.28 -4.92
N ALA A 132 0.21 -21.32 -4.95
CA ALA A 132 0.99 -22.54 -5.20
C ALA A 132 0.72 -23.66 -4.17
N GLN A 133 0.15 -23.32 -3.01
CA GLN A 133 -0.23 -24.28 -1.97
C GLN A 133 -1.54 -25.03 -2.28
N ASN A 134 -2.34 -24.54 -3.25
CA ASN A 134 -3.59 -25.17 -3.63
C ASN A 134 -3.47 -25.89 -4.97
N PRO A 135 -3.49 -27.25 -5.00
CA PRO A 135 -3.30 -28.02 -6.23
C PRO A 135 -4.43 -27.86 -7.26
N LYS A 136 -5.55 -27.25 -6.89
CA LYS A 136 -6.67 -26.95 -7.80
C LYS A 136 -6.51 -25.65 -8.55
N ILE A 137 -5.53 -24.83 -8.16
CA ILE A 137 -5.28 -23.54 -8.78
C ILE A 137 -4.02 -23.62 -9.63
N THR A 138 -4.15 -23.31 -10.91
CA THR A 138 -3.00 -23.08 -11.78
C THR A 138 -2.53 -21.64 -11.59
N ALA A 139 -1.44 -21.45 -10.86
CA ALA A 139 -0.85 -20.12 -10.65
C ALA A 139 0.20 -19.83 -11.74
N ILE A 140 0.03 -18.73 -12.46
CA ILE A 140 0.91 -18.30 -13.56
C ILE A 140 1.52 -16.93 -13.21
N GLY A 141 2.86 -16.88 -13.15
CA GLY A 141 3.59 -15.61 -13.02
C GLY A 141 3.82 -14.96 -14.38
N THR A 142 3.61 -13.64 -14.48
CA THR A 142 3.84 -12.91 -15.73
C THR A 142 5.32 -12.83 -16.11
N GLY A 143 6.23 -12.95 -15.12
CA GLY A 143 7.64 -12.62 -15.32
C GLY A 143 7.88 -11.13 -15.49
N GLY A 144 9.08 -10.73 -15.88
CA GLY A 144 9.49 -9.35 -16.06
C GLY A 144 10.59 -8.92 -15.09
N ILE A 145 10.79 -7.60 -14.96
CA ILE A 145 11.79 -7.04 -14.04
C ILE A 145 11.24 -7.07 -12.62
N MET A 146 12.00 -7.69 -11.70
CA MET A 146 11.64 -7.78 -10.29
C MET A 146 11.87 -6.45 -9.57
N TYR A 147 10.85 -5.95 -8.90
CA TYR A 147 10.90 -4.77 -8.04
C TYR A 147 10.69 -5.16 -6.58
N PRO A 148 11.74 -5.10 -5.73
CA PRO A 148 11.68 -5.54 -4.33
C PRO A 148 10.63 -4.80 -3.51
N THR A 149 10.45 -3.50 -3.73
CA THR A 149 9.52 -2.63 -2.98
C THR A 149 8.06 -3.06 -3.10
N VAL A 150 7.69 -3.68 -4.21
CA VAL A 150 6.34 -4.17 -4.45
C VAL A 150 6.25 -5.70 -4.43
N ASN A 151 7.38 -6.38 -4.23
CA ASN A 151 7.53 -7.83 -4.28
C ASN A 151 6.88 -8.45 -5.52
N GLY A 152 7.18 -7.89 -6.69
CA GLY A 152 6.54 -8.30 -7.93
C GLY A 152 7.27 -7.82 -9.18
N PHE A 153 6.72 -8.19 -10.32
CA PHE A 153 7.27 -7.92 -11.64
C PHE A 153 6.57 -6.74 -12.29
N LEU A 154 7.34 -5.77 -12.81
CA LEU A 154 6.83 -4.61 -13.53
C LEU A 154 7.60 -4.45 -14.85
N GLY A 155 6.92 -3.88 -15.86
CA GLY A 155 7.50 -3.63 -17.17
C GLY A 155 7.57 -4.87 -18.06
N SER A 156 7.98 -4.65 -19.31
CA SER A 156 8.31 -5.70 -20.27
C SER A 156 9.76 -6.16 -20.06
N ALA A 157 10.01 -7.44 -20.22
CA ALA A 157 11.36 -7.99 -20.34
C ALA A 157 11.98 -7.57 -21.67
#